data_040d4258469a56e3ada8cb8ee170f172
#
_entry.id   040d4258469a56e3ada8cb8ee170f172
#
_cell.length_a   1.000
_cell.length_b   1.000
_cell.length_c   1.000
_cell.angle_alpha   90.00
_cell.angle_beta   90.00
_cell.angle_gamma   90.00
#
_symmetry.space_group_name_H-M   'P 1'
#
loop_
_entity.id
_entity.type
_entity.pdbx_description
1 polymer ?
#
loop_
_entity_poly.entity_id
_entity_poly.type
_entity_poly.pdbx_seq_one_letter_code
_entity_poly.pdbx_strand_id
1 'polypeptide(L)'
;MLKLVILIIYFAVLIGIGLYCRKHATDVNGFVLGGRSVGPWLTAFAYGTSYFSAVVFVGYAGQFGWKYGIAATWAGIGNAIIGSLLAWVVLGRRTRIMSQHLDSATMPQYFGKRFGSNPLKIGASVIIFIFLIPYTASLYNGLSRLFGMAFNIDYSVCIIIMATLTAIYVIAGGYMATAINDFIQGIIMLFGIVAVIAAVIHSKGGFMSALQGLANVSDPAVSDTPGIFASFFGPDPFNLLCVVILTSLGTWGLPQMVQKFYAIDNEASIQKGTVISTIFALIVSGGCYFLGGFGRLFSDQIDVKANGFDSIIPTMLSNLSPALIALVVILVLSASMSTLSSLVIASSSTLTIDFLKDNFIKNMSEKKQVLYIRILVVVFIAISAILALIQYKSSVTFIAQLMGISWGALAGSFLAPFMFSLYSKKVSKASCWACFLFSSILMLANIFFRAGFPTWLQSPINCGAFAMFAGMIIGPVVSLFTPKPNKELVDSAFACYEKETEVPQKTALGK
;
A
#
# COMPACT_ATOMS: atom_id res chain seq x y z
N MET A 1 16.61 -12.73 -25.28
CA MET A 1 16.52 -14.10 -24.77
C MET A 1 16.62 -14.15 -23.25
N LEU A 2 17.72 -13.70 -22.61
CA LEU A 2 17.90 -13.74 -21.16
C LEU A 2 16.71 -13.19 -20.36
N LYS A 3 16.23 -11.97 -20.69
CA LYS A 3 15.08 -11.33 -20.02
C LYS A 3 13.83 -12.19 -20.01
N LEU A 4 13.54 -12.89 -21.11
CA LEU A 4 12.34 -13.73 -21.26
C LEU A 4 12.45 -15.03 -20.44
N VAL A 5 13.65 -15.64 -20.44
CA VAL A 5 13.91 -16.86 -19.64
C VAL A 5 13.74 -16.58 -18.15
N ILE A 6 14.32 -15.49 -17.66
CA ILE A 6 14.21 -15.07 -16.26
C ILE A 6 12.74 -14.80 -15.90
N LEU A 7 11.98 -14.15 -16.78
CA LEU A 7 10.56 -13.89 -16.59
C LEU A 7 9.73 -15.18 -16.49
N ILE A 8 9.98 -16.14 -17.37
CA ILE A 8 9.29 -17.45 -17.34
C ILE A 8 9.60 -18.19 -16.03
N ILE A 9 10.87 -18.22 -15.62
CA ILE A 9 11.28 -18.88 -14.36
C ILE A 9 10.59 -18.18 -13.18
N TYR A 10 10.59 -16.85 -13.15
CA TYR A 10 9.94 -16.06 -12.10
C TYR A 10 8.46 -16.43 -11.96
N PHE A 11 7.68 -16.40 -13.03
CA PHE A 11 6.26 -16.76 -12.98
C PHE A 11 6.03 -18.24 -12.67
N ALA A 12 6.87 -19.14 -13.18
CA ALA A 12 6.78 -20.57 -12.85
C ALA A 12 6.94 -20.81 -11.34
N VAL A 13 7.87 -20.09 -10.68
CA VAL A 13 8.06 -20.15 -9.23
C VAL A 13 6.82 -19.61 -8.50
N LEU A 14 6.29 -18.46 -8.87
CA LEU A 14 5.11 -17.87 -8.22
C LEU A 14 3.88 -18.78 -8.33
N ILE A 15 3.62 -19.32 -9.52
CA ILE A 15 2.51 -20.23 -9.76
C ILE A 15 2.72 -21.55 -9.01
N GLY A 16 3.94 -22.09 -9.01
CA GLY A 16 4.31 -23.30 -8.29
C GLY A 16 4.03 -23.17 -6.78
N ILE A 17 4.39 -22.03 -6.17
CA ILE A 17 4.08 -21.72 -4.77
C ILE A 17 2.57 -21.62 -4.57
N GLY A 18 1.85 -20.96 -5.48
CA GLY A 18 0.39 -20.88 -5.45
C GLY A 18 -0.28 -22.25 -5.41
N LEU A 19 0.16 -23.16 -6.28
CA LEU A 19 -0.34 -24.53 -6.33
C LEU A 19 0.04 -25.33 -5.08
N TYR A 20 1.26 -25.19 -4.58
CA TYR A 20 1.71 -25.84 -3.35
C TYR A 20 0.88 -25.40 -2.13
N CYS A 21 0.57 -24.11 -2.01
CA CYS A 21 -0.19 -23.56 -0.91
C CYS A 21 -1.70 -23.81 -1.00
N ARG A 22 -2.20 -24.36 -2.11
CA ARG A 22 -3.65 -24.59 -2.33
C ARG A 22 -4.32 -25.37 -1.20
N LYS A 23 -3.59 -26.28 -0.56
CA LYS A 23 -4.07 -27.07 0.59
C LYS A 23 -4.40 -26.23 1.84
N HIS A 24 -3.81 -25.02 1.98
CA HIS A 24 -4.04 -24.10 3.09
C HIS A 24 -5.14 -23.08 2.78
N ALA A 25 -5.68 -23.07 1.58
CA ALA A 25 -6.67 -22.11 1.10
C ALA A 25 -8.06 -22.76 0.91
N THR A 26 -8.47 -23.64 1.85
CA THR A 26 -9.70 -24.43 1.77
C THR A 26 -10.88 -23.82 2.51
N ASP A 27 -10.61 -23.03 3.53
CA ASP A 27 -11.56 -22.28 4.32
C ASP A 27 -11.29 -20.79 4.27
N VAL A 28 -12.18 -19.97 4.81
CA VAL A 28 -12.09 -18.51 4.77
C VAL A 28 -10.87 -18.00 5.52
N ASN A 29 -10.61 -18.52 6.71
CA ASN A 29 -9.47 -18.09 7.54
C ASN A 29 -8.14 -18.44 6.87
N GLY A 30 -8.01 -19.64 6.31
CA GLY A 30 -6.84 -20.07 5.54
C GLY A 30 -6.63 -19.21 4.28
N PHE A 31 -7.71 -18.96 3.52
CA PHE A 31 -7.62 -18.18 2.29
C PHE A 31 -7.31 -16.71 2.52
N VAL A 32 -7.91 -16.07 3.54
CA VAL A 32 -7.83 -14.61 3.78
C VAL A 32 -6.69 -14.24 4.72
N LEU A 33 -6.35 -15.08 5.70
CA LEU A 33 -5.38 -14.77 6.78
C LEU A 33 -4.25 -15.80 6.92
N GLY A 34 -4.19 -16.82 6.06
CA GLY A 34 -3.20 -17.89 6.20
C GLY A 34 -3.32 -18.64 7.53
N GLY A 35 -4.55 -18.77 8.09
CA GLY A 35 -4.79 -19.44 9.36
C GLY A 35 -4.29 -18.67 10.59
N ARG A 36 -3.97 -17.38 10.49
CA ARG A 36 -3.34 -16.55 11.55
C ARG A 36 -2.04 -17.15 12.11
N SER A 37 -1.28 -17.84 11.27
CA SER A 37 -0.07 -18.59 11.63
C SER A 37 1.18 -18.09 10.89
N VAL A 38 1.13 -16.88 10.34
CA VAL A 38 2.19 -16.33 9.52
C VAL A 38 3.29 -15.74 10.41
N GLY A 39 4.49 -16.30 10.31
CA GLY A 39 5.63 -15.89 11.14
C GLY A 39 6.15 -14.48 10.83
N PRO A 40 7.08 -13.96 11.67
CA PRO A 40 7.50 -12.56 11.63
C PRO A 40 8.18 -12.15 10.33
N TRP A 41 8.99 -13.03 9.74
CA TRP A 41 9.69 -12.75 8.47
C TRP A 41 8.71 -12.61 7.31
N LEU A 42 7.82 -13.58 7.16
CA LEU A 42 6.81 -13.55 6.08
C LEU A 42 5.87 -12.35 6.25
N THR A 43 5.42 -12.06 7.48
CA THR A 43 4.53 -10.93 7.74
C THR A 43 5.21 -9.58 7.49
N ALA A 44 6.45 -9.41 7.95
CA ALA A 44 7.20 -8.17 7.76
C ALA A 44 7.51 -7.90 6.29
N PHE A 45 7.91 -8.92 5.55
CA PHE A 45 8.12 -8.81 4.11
C PHE A 45 6.80 -8.57 3.37
N ALA A 46 5.73 -9.29 3.71
CA ALA A 46 4.41 -9.05 3.14
C ALA A 46 3.89 -7.63 3.43
N TYR A 47 4.17 -7.07 4.61
CA TYR A 47 3.87 -5.68 4.92
C TYR A 47 4.68 -4.74 4.04
N GLY A 48 6.01 -4.90 4.01
CA GLY A 48 6.91 -4.07 3.23
C GLY A 48 6.61 -4.11 1.73
N THR A 49 6.52 -5.29 1.14
CA THR A 49 6.29 -5.46 -0.30
C THR A 49 4.90 -5.00 -0.74
N SER A 50 3.88 -5.12 0.12
CA SER A 50 2.53 -4.60 -0.16
C SER A 50 2.47 -3.07 -0.15
N TYR A 51 3.46 -2.43 0.45
CA TYR A 51 3.58 -0.99 0.55
C TYR A 51 4.33 -0.39 -0.65
N PHE A 52 5.37 -1.08 -1.14
CA PHE A 52 6.24 -0.59 -2.22
C PHE A 52 5.96 -1.34 -3.51
N SER A 53 5.52 -0.59 -4.52
CA SER A 53 5.05 -1.12 -5.79
C SER A 53 5.63 -0.34 -6.97
N ALA A 54 5.24 -0.73 -8.20
CA ALA A 54 5.53 0.08 -9.38
C ALA A 54 5.02 1.52 -9.26
N VAL A 55 3.96 1.77 -8.50
CA VAL A 55 3.45 3.13 -8.25
C VAL A 55 4.49 3.97 -7.53
N VAL A 56 5.14 3.40 -6.51
CA VAL A 56 6.21 4.10 -5.79
C VAL A 56 7.46 4.21 -6.65
N PHE A 57 7.88 3.13 -7.29
CA PHE A 57 9.13 3.10 -8.06
C PHE A 57 9.06 3.93 -9.34
N VAL A 58 7.99 3.78 -10.15
CA VAL A 58 7.86 4.49 -11.44
C VAL A 58 7.18 5.84 -11.25
N GLY A 59 6.00 5.86 -10.60
CA GLY A 59 5.18 7.07 -10.47
C GLY A 59 5.73 8.04 -9.45
N TYR A 60 5.80 7.66 -8.19
CA TYR A 60 6.15 8.57 -7.09
C TYR A 60 7.63 8.97 -7.11
N ALA A 61 8.54 8.01 -7.24
CA ALA A 61 9.97 8.31 -7.30
C ALA A 61 10.30 9.22 -8.47
N GLY A 62 9.74 8.97 -9.66
CA GLY A 62 9.92 9.82 -10.83
C GLY A 62 9.35 11.22 -10.62
N GLN A 63 8.06 11.32 -10.30
CA GLN A 63 7.38 12.60 -10.15
C GLN A 63 7.95 13.45 -9.03
N PHE A 64 8.16 12.87 -7.84
CA PHE A 64 8.61 13.64 -6.67
C PHE A 64 10.11 13.91 -6.72
N GLY A 65 10.91 12.97 -7.25
CA GLY A 65 12.32 13.24 -7.53
C GLY A 65 12.51 14.39 -8.51
N TRP A 66 11.71 14.46 -9.57
CA TRP A 66 11.74 15.57 -10.49
C TRP A 66 11.33 16.91 -9.87
N LYS A 67 10.28 16.89 -9.02
CA LYS A 67 9.77 18.09 -8.37
C LYS A 67 10.67 18.61 -7.26
N TYR A 68 11.19 17.71 -6.42
CA TYR A 68 11.85 18.09 -5.17
C TYR A 68 13.35 17.76 -5.13
N GLY A 69 13.89 17.12 -6.17
CA GLY A 69 15.28 16.66 -6.17
C GLY A 69 15.53 15.63 -5.09
N ILE A 70 16.72 15.69 -4.47
CA ILE A 70 17.14 14.74 -3.43
C ILE A 70 16.24 14.80 -2.18
N ALA A 71 15.58 15.93 -1.92
CA ALA A 71 14.65 16.08 -0.81
C ALA A 71 13.45 15.11 -0.89
N ALA A 72 13.13 14.55 -2.07
CA ALA A 72 12.12 13.49 -2.21
C ALA A 72 12.41 12.28 -1.29
N THR A 73 13.66 12.05 -0.90
CA THR A 73 14.09 11.00 0.02
C THR A 73 13.35 11.07 1.37
N TRP A 74 12.88 12.26 1.79
CA TRP A 74 12.06 12.40 2.99
C TRP A 74 10.78 11.57 2.96
N ALA A 75 10.18 11.35 1.78
CA ALA A 75 9.04 10.44 1.66
C ALA A 75 9.44 9.00 2.05
N GLY A 76 10.61 8.54 1.62
CA GLY A 76 11.11 7.22 1.99
C GLY A 76 11.46 7.10 3.47
N ILE A 77 12.08 8.13 4.06
CA ILE A 77 12.37 8.18 5.50
C ILE A 77 11.07 8.18 6.31
N GLY A 78 10.08 8.99 5.91
CA GLY A 78 8.76 9.01 6.52
C GLY A 78 8.07 7.65 6.43
N ASN A 79 8.18 6.98 5.30
CA ASN A 79 7.64 5.64 5.09
C ASN A 79 8.28 4.60 6.04
N ALA A 80 9.58 4.69 6.29
CA ALA A 80 10.26 3.80 7.23
C ALA A 80 9.87 4.08 8.69
N ILE A 81 9.86 5.35 9.09
CA ILE A 81 9.62 5.74 10.49
C ILE A 81 8.12 5.76 10.80
N ILE A 82 7.32 6.51 10.04
CA ILE A 82 5.89 6.67 10.33
C ILE A 82 5.12 5.48 9.74
N GLY A 83 5.35 5.17 8.47
CA GLY A 83 4.59 4.16 7.74
C GLY A 83 4.88 2.71 8.16
N SER A 84 6.07 2.44 8.70
CA SER A 84 6.46 1.10 9.18
C SER A 84 6.68 1.10 10.69
N LEU A 85 7.75 1.66 11.22
CA LEU A 85 8.09 1.57 12.64
C LEU A 85 6.92 1.94 13.56
N LEU A 86 6.40 3.14 13.42
CA LEU A 86 5.30 3.61 14.27
C LEU A 86 3.98 2.85 14.00
N ALA A 87 3.70 2.47 12.76
CA ALA A 87 2.51 1.65 12.44
C ALA A 87 2.54 0.31 13.19
N TRP A 88 3.67 -0.39 13.18
CA TRP A 88 3.84 -1.65 13.90
C TRP A 88 3.77 -1.48 15.41
N VAL A 89 4.42 -0.45 15.96
CA VAL A 89 4.40 -0.17 17.41
C VAL A 89 3.00 0.21 17.89
N VAL A 90 2.33 1.10 17.16
CA VAL A 90 1.02 1.62 17.57
C VAL A 90 -0.09 0.63 17.26
N LEU A 91 -0.14 0.09 16.04
CA LEU A 91 -1.27 -0.72 15.61
C LEU A 91 -1.05 -2.22 15.83
N GLY A 92 0.18 -2.72 15.60
CA GLY A 92 0.43 -4.16 15.45
C GLY A 92 -0.15 -5.02 16.57
N ARG A 93 0.29 -4.81 17.81
CA ARG A 93 -0.14 -5.62 18.96
C ARG A 93 -1.64 -5.50 19.23
N ARG A 94 -2.16 -4.29 19.28
CA ARG A 94 -3.58 -4.06 19.60
C ARG A 94 -4.50 -4.59 18.52
N THR A 95 -4.14 -4.42 17.27
CA THR A 95 -4.86 -4.97 16.13
C THR A 95 -4.89 -6.50 16.17
N ARG A 96 -3.74 -7.13 16.40
CA ARG A 96 -3.64 -8.58 16.47
C ARG A 96 -4.55 -9.17 17.57
N ILE A 97 -4.46 -8.64 18.79
CA ILE A 97 -5.20 -9.13 19.93
C ILE A 97 -6.72 -8.92 19.74
N MET A 98 -7.14 -7.68 19.44
CA MET A 98 -8.57 -7.36 19.32
C MET A 98 -9.22 -8.05 18.11
N SER A 99 -8.52 -8.14 16.97
CA SER A 99 -9.06 -8.83 15.79
C SER A 99 -9.25 -10.33 16.02
N GLN A 100 -8.39 -10.95 16.82
CA GLN A 100 -8.53 -12.36 17.21
C GLN A 100 -9.67 -12.54 18.19
N HIS A 101 -9.75 -11.68 19.21
CA HIS A 101 -10.82 -11.72 20.22
C HIS A 101 -12.21 -11.53 19.60
N LEU A 102 -12.33 -10.57 18.68
CA LEU A 102 -13.55 -10.33 17.93
C LEU A 102 -13.76 -11.33 16.77
N ASP A 103 -12.85 -12.28 16.56
CA ASP A 103 -12.89 -13.21 15.42
C ASP A 103 -13.19 -12.49 14.09
N SER A 104 -12.46 -11.43 13.80
CA SER A 104 -12.63 -10.62 12.59
C SER A 104 -11.52 -10.92 11.58
N ALA A 105 -11.92 -11.32 10.36
CA ALA A 105 -10.98 -11.62 9.27
C ALA A 105 -10.70 -10.40 8.39
N THR A 106 -11.56 -9.39 8.43
CA THR A 106 -11.47 -8.19 7.60
C THR A 106 -11.62 -6.93 8.45
N MET A 107 -11.17 -5.79 7.93
CA MET A 107 -11.37 -4.50 8.60
C MET A 107 -12.86 -4.13 8.74
N PRO A 108 -13.75 -4.32 7.74
CA PRO A 108 -15.19 -4.12 7.94
C PRO A 108 -15.81 -5.01 9.01
N GLN A 109 -15.42 -6.29 9.10
CA GLN A 109 -15.88 -7.15 10.22
C GLN A 109 -15.46 -6.59 11.56
N TYR A 110 -14.23 -6.10 11.68
CA TYR A 110 -13.78 -5.44 12.88
C TYR A 110 -14.70 -4.29 13.27
N PHE A 111 -15.00 -3.37 12.33
CA PHE A 111 -15.95 -2.28 12.59
C PHE A 111 -17.34 -2.79 12.97
N GLY A 112 -17.85 -3.78 12.23
CA GLY A 112 -19.14 -4.38 12.50
C GLY A 112 -19.27 -4.92 13.93
N LYS A 113 -18.28 -5.72 14.36
CA LYS A 113 -18.26 -6.37 15.67
C LYS A 113 -17.92 -5.40 16.80
N ARG A 114 -16.89 -4.53 16.60
CA ARG A 114 -16.48 -3.54 17.60
C ARG A 114 -17.56 -2.53 17.95
N PHE A 115 -18.41 -2.16 17.00
CA PHE A 115 -19.46 -1.18 17.16
C PHE A 115 -20.88 -1.77 17.17
N GLY A 116 -21.05 -3.06 17.00
CA GLY A 116 -22.35 -3.73 16.91
C GLY A 116 -23.22 -3.13 15.79
N SER A 117 -22.63 -2.91 14.59
CA SER A 117 -23.30 -2.19 13.51
C SER A 117 -23.05 -2.83 12.15
N ASN A 118 -24.06 -3.54 11.66
CA ASN A 118 -24.01 -4.12 10.30
C ASN A 118 -23.94 -3.04 9.20
N PRO A 119 -24.67 -1.91 9.27
CA PRO A 119 -24.52 -0.84 8.30
C PRO A 119 -23.07 -0.31 8.20
N LEU A 120 -22.38 -0.16 9.34
CA LEU A 120 -20.98 0.32 9.35
C LEU A 120 -20.05 -0.66 8.64
N LYS A 121 -20.26 -1.97 8.85
CA LYS A 121 -19.54 -3.04 8.14
C LYS A 121 -19.76 -2.95 6.63
N ILE A 122 -21.03 -2.82 6.21
CA ILE A 122 -21.40 -2.69 4.79
C ILE A 122 -20.76 -1.44 4.17
N GLY A 123 -20.90 -0.29 4.82
CA GLY A 123 -20.33 0.97 4.36
C GLY A 123 -18.81 0.88 4.17
N ALA A 124 -18.11 0.30 5.16
CA ALA A 124 -16.67 0.08 5.06
C ALA A 124 -16.31 -0.85 3.89
N SER A 125 -17.07 -1.94 3.67
CA SER A 125 -16.79 -2.89 2.58
C SER A 125 -16.97 -2.27 1.20
N VAL A 126 -18.00 -1.44 1.02
CA VAL A 126 -18.24 -0.71 -0.24
C VAL A 126 -17.13 0.31 -0.51
N ILE A 127 -16.74 1.10 0.49
CA ILE A 127 -15.64 2.07 0.36
C ILE A 127 -14.35 1.35 -0.04
N ILE A 128 -14.01 0.25 0.62
CA ILE A 128 -12.81 -0.53 0.32
C ILE A 128 -12.84 -1.03 -1.13
N PHE A 129 -13.94 -1.66 -1.54
CA PHE A 129 -14.04 -2.20 -2.88
C PHE A 129 -13.88 -1.13 -3.95
N ILE A 130 -14.59 -0.01 -3.83
CA ILE A 130 -14.57 1.08 -4.82
C ILE A 130 -13.18 1.72 -4.90
N PHE A 131 -12.61 2.12 -3.77
CA PHE A 131 -11.37 2.92 -3.77
C PHE A 131 -10.09 2.09 -3.92
N LEU A 132 -10.12 0.76 -3.79
CA LEU A 132 -8.98 -0.09 -4.17
C LEU A 132 -8.85 -0.24 -5.70
N ILE A 133 -9.91 0.00 -6.49
CA ILE A 133 -9.86 -0.09 -7.96
C ILE A 133 -8.86 0.91 -8.56
N PRO A 134 -8.91 2.23 -8.26
CA PRO A 134 -7.94 3.19 -8.79
C PRO A 134 -6.49 2.83 -8.41
N TYR A 135 -6.26 2.33 -7.21
CA TYR A 135 -4.93 1.89 -6.79
C TYR A 135 -4.43 0.72 -7.64
N THR A 136 -5.26 -0.29 -7.84
CA THR A 136 -4.92 -1.44 -8.68
C THR A 136 -4.68 -1.03 -10.14
N ALA A 137 -5.49 -0.12 -10.68
CA ALA A 137 -5.28 0.44 -12.01
C ALA A 137 -3.93 1.18 -12.14
N SER A 138 -3.53 1.93 -11.11
CA SER A 138 -2.23 2.62 -11.10
C SER A 138 -1.04 1.67 -11.14
N LEU A 139 -1.17 0.47 -10.54
CA LEU A 139 -0.15 -0.58 -10.60
C LEU A 139 0.01 -1.13 -12.02
N TYR A 140 -1.09 -1.41 -12.71
CA TYR A 140 -1.04 -1.85 -14.10
C TYR A 140 -0.40 -0.80 -15.00
N ASN A 141 -0.69 0.49 -14.77
CA ASN A 141 -0.07 1.59 -15.50
C ASN A 141 1.44 1.64 -15.29
N GLY A 142 1.92 1.54 -14.05
CA GLY A 142 3.35 1.54 -13.73
C GLY A 142 4.10 0.37 -14.35
N LEU A 143 3.54 -0.83 -14.23
CA LEU A 143 4.09 -2.04 -14.84
C LEU A 143 4.19 -1.93 -16.36
N SER A 144 3.11 -1.52 -17.01
CA SER A 144 3.05 -1.50 -18.47
C SER A 144 4.03 -0.51 -19.09
N ARG A 145 4.30 0.63 -18.44
CA ARG A 145 5.31 1.58 -18.90
C ARG A 145 6.71 1.00 -18.86
N LEU A 146 7.05 0.29 -17.79
CA LEU A 146 8.36 -0.33 -17.68
C LEU A 146 8.52 -1.52 -18.64
N PHE A 147 7.49 -2.35 -18.79
CA PHE A 147 7.50 -3.46 -19.75
C PHE A 147 7.56 -2.98 -21.18
N GLY A 148 6.83 -1.94 -21.53
CA GLY A 148 6.93 -1.29 -22.84
C GLY A 148 8.37 -0.88 -23.17
N MET A 149 9.05 -0.23 -22.22
CA MET A 149 10.47 0.15 -22.34
C MET A 149 11.40 -1.07 -22.48
N ALA A 150 11.19 -2.10 -21.64
CA ALA A 150 12.11 -3.24 -21.56
C ALA A 150 11.98 -4.24 -22.71
N PHE A 151 10.77 -4.45 -23.25
CA PHE A 151 10.43 -5.49 -24.21
C PHE A 151 9.85 -4.97 -25.53
N ASN A 152 9.55 -3.69 -25.62
CA ASN A 152 8.87 -3.08 -26.77
C ASN A 152 7.52 -3.77 -27.09
N ILE A 153 6.75 -4.08 -26.02
CA ILE A 153 5.42 -4.71 -26.11
C ILE A 153 4.36 -3.64 -25.92
N ASP A 154 3.24 -3.79 -26.66
CA ASP A 154 2.10 -2.90 -26.52
C ASP A 154 1.58 -2.87 -25.06
N TYR A 155 1.23 -1.68 -24.62
CA TYR A 155 0.77 -1.41 -23.25
C TYR A 155 -0.45 -2.25 -22.87
N SER A 156 -1.43 -2.39 -23.78
CA SER A 156 -2.66 -3.15 -23.52
C SER A 156 -2.38 -4.63 -23.35
N VAL A 157 -1.45 -5.17 -24.13
CA VAL A 157 -1.01 -6.57 -24.03
C VAL A 157 -0.33 -6.82 -22.68
N CYS A 158 0.52 -5.90 -22.22
CA CYS A 158 1.13 -5.98 -20.91
C CYS A 158 0.10 -6.04 -19.77
N ILE A 159 -0.92 -5.17 -19.79
CA ILE A 159 -1.99 -5.18 -18.79
C ILE A 159 -2.70 -6.53 -18.75
N ILE A 160 -3.10 -7.06 -19.90
CA ILE A 160 -3.84 -8.32 -20.00
C ILE A 160 -3.00 -9.49 -19.46
N ILE A 161 -1.72 -9.56 -19.82
CA ILE A 161 -0.81 -10.60 -19.34
C ILE A 161 -0.68 -10.53 -17.82
N MET A 162 -0.42 -9.32 -17.28
CA MET A 162 -0.24 -9.14 -15.83
C MET A 162 -1.52 -9.44 -15.04
N ALA A 163 -2.66 -8.99 -15.53
CA ALA A 163 -3.96 -9.27 -14.93
C ALA A 163 -4.24 -10.77 -14.87
N THR A 164 -4.00 -11.48 -15.97
CA THR A 164 -4.20 -12.93 -16.07
C THR A 164 -3.28 -13.70 -15.11
N LEU A 165 -1.99 -13.37 -15.10
CA LEU A 165 -1.01 -14.02 -14.22
C LEU A 165 -1.33 -13.77 -12.73
N THR A 166 -1.72 -12.55 -12.37
CA THR A 166 -2.16 -12.24 -11.00
C THR A 166 -3.36 -13.09 -10.61
N ALA A 167 -4.38 -13.17 -11.46
CA ALA A 167 -5.56 -13.97 -11.19
C ALA A 167 -5.20 -15.44 -10.92
N ILE A 168 -4.35 -16.04 -11.76
CA ILE A 168 -3.99 -17.46 -11.65
C ILE A 168 -3.40 -17.79 -10.28
N TYR A 169 -2.35 -17.08 -9.84
CA TYR A 169 -1.66 -17.48 -8.61
C TYR A 169 -2.41 -17.09 -7.33
N VAL A 170 -3.17 -15.97 -7.35
CA VAL A 170 -3.98 -15.54 -6.20
C VAL A 170 -5.15 -16.50 -5.98
N ILE A 171 -5.85 -16.89 -7.05
CA ILE A 171 -6.96 -17.85 -6.98
C ILE A 171 -6.50 -19.20 -6.45
N ALA A 172 -5.29 -19.65 -6.85
CA ALA A 172 -4.77 -20.95 -6.45
C ALA A 172 -4.42 -21.01 -4.96
N GLY A 173 -3.65 -20.05 -4.45
CA GLY A 173 -2.93 -20.20 -3.18
C GLY A 173 -3.41 -19.33 -2.00
N GLY A 174 -4.25 -18.34 -2.21
CA GLY A 174 -4.73 -17.42 -1.15
C GLY A 174 -3.59 -16.68 -0.42
N TYR A 175 -3.84 -16.28 0.83
CA TYR A 175 -2.91 -15.45 1.62
C TYR A 175 -1.55 -16.11 1.89
N MET A 176 -1.50 -17.41 2.18
CA MET A 176 -0.22 -18.08 2.49
C MET A 176 0.71 -18.07 1.26
N ALA A 177 0.17 -18.33 0.08
CA ALA A 177 0.96 -18.25 -1.15
C ALA A 177 1.47 -16.83 -1.41
N THR A 178 0.62 -15.82 -1.19
CA THR A 178 1.05 -14.43 -1.35
C THR A 178 2.15 -14.07 -0.34
N ALA A 179 2.06 -14.47 0.91
CA ALA A 179 3.06 -14.18 1.93
C ALA A 179 4.44 -14.82 1.63
N ILE A 180 4.45 -16.04 1.10
CA ILE A 180 5.69 -16.71 0.67
C ILE A 180 6.26 -16.02 -0.58
N ASN A 181 5.40 -15.69 -1.55
CA ASN A 181 5.81 -14.96 -2.74
C ASN A 181 6.36 -13.57 -2.35
N ASP A 182 5.68 -12.86 -1.45
CA ASP A 182 6.10 -11.56 -0.93
C ASP A 182 7.49 -11.61 -0.29
N PHE A 183 7.81 -12.69 0.40
CA PHE A 183 9.14 -12.89 0.99
C PHE A 183 10.24 -13.00 -0.09
N ILE A 184 10.02 -13.84 -1.11
CA ILE A 184 10.96 -13.99 -2.23
C ILE A 184 11.08 -12.67 -3.00
N GLN A 185 9.96 -12.05 -3.30
CA GLN A 185 9.89 -10.77 -4.00
C GLN A 185 10.58 -9.65 -3.23
N GLY A 186 10.42 -9.62 -1.90
CA GLY A 186 11.08 -8.66 -1.06
C GLY A 186 12.60 -8.79 -1.02
N ILE A 187 13.14 -10.02 -1.07
CA ILE A 187 14.58 -10.24 -1.23
C ILE A 187 15.07 -9.66 -2.57
N ILE A 188 14.34 -9.90 -3.65
CA ILE A 188 14.65 -9.34 -4.97
C ILE A 188 14.63 -7.80 -4.92
N MET A 189 13.65 -7.22 -4.22
CA MET A 189 13.54 -5.77 -4.08
C MET A 189 14.70 -5.16 -3.30
N LEU A 190 15.12 -5.79 -2.19
CA LEU A 190 16.25 -5.30 -1.38
C LEU A 190 17.55 -5.23 -2.19
N PHE A 191 17.92 -6.31 -2.86
CA PHE A 191 19.14 -6.33 -3.65
C PHE A 191 19.01 -5.54 -4.96
N GLY A 192 17.86 -5.60 -5.59
CA GLY A 192 17.60 -4.93 -6.86
C GLY A 192 17.69 -3.42 -6.76
N ILE A 193 17.07 -2.81 -5.74
CA ILE A 193 17.10 -1.35 -5.59
C ILE A 193 18.52 -0.83 -5.33
N VAL A 194 19.29 -1.53 -4.49
CA VAL A 194 20.69 -1.15 -4.21
C VAL A 194 21.54 -1.23 -5.47
N ALA A 195 21.41 -2.30 -6.25
CA ALA A 195 22.13 -2.47 -7.49
C ALA A 195 21.78 -1.40 -8.54
N VAL A 196 20.48 -1.05 -8.65
CA VAL A 196 20.03 -0.01 -9.58
C VAL A 196 20.55 1.37 -9.16
N ILE A 197 20.48 1.72 -7.88
CA ILE A 197 21.03 2.98 -7.38
C ILE A 197 22.53 3.06 -7.67
N ALA A 198 23.28 2.01 -7.34
CA ALA A 198 24.71 1.97 -7.58
C ALA A 198 25.05 2.17 -9.06
N ALA A 199 24.31 1.53 -9.97
CA ALA A 199 24.51 1.65 -11.40
C ALA A 199 24.19 3.05 -11.93
N VAL A 200 23.08 3.65 -11.51
CA VAL A 200 22.67 5.01 -11.94
C VAL A 200 23.65 6.05 -11.41
N ILE A 201 24.05 5.97 -10.15
CA ILE A 201 25.02 6.89 -9.56
C ILE A 201 26.41 6.73 -10.22
N HIS A 202 26.85 5.50 -10.47
CA HIS A 202 28.10 5.23 -11.17
C HIS A 202 28.12 5.83 -12.59
N SER A 203 26.99 5.78 -13.31
CA SER A 203 26.87 6.38 -14.67
C SER A 203 27.02 7.91 -14.67
N LYS A 204 26.85 8.56 -13.51
CA LYS A 204 27.03 10.00 -13.32
C LYS A 204 28.35 10.37 -12.61
N GLY A 205 29.34 9.46 -12.59
CA GLY A 205 30.67 9.71 -12.03
C GLY A 205 30.77 9.53 -10.51
N GLY A 206 29.81 8.83 -9.90
CA GLY A 206 29.74 8.58 -8.46
C GLY A 206 28.83 9.56 -7.70
N PHE A 207 28.65 9.31 -6.42
CA PHE A 207 27.67 10.04 -5.60
C PHE A 207 27.94 11.54 -5.51
N MET A 208 29.19 11.94 -5.23
CA MET A 208 29.53 13.36 -5.09
C MET A 208 29.38 14.11 -6.41
N SER A 209 29.79 13.51 -7.53
CA SER A 209 29.62 14.06 -8.86
C SER A 209 28.15 14.23 -9.24
N ALA A 210 27.32 13.21 -8.94
CA ALA A 210 25.88 13.27 -9.16
C ALA A 210 25.22 14.37 -8.31
N LEU A 211 25.62 14.51 -7.03
CA LEU A 211 25.08 15.54 -6.14
C LEU A 211 25.49 16.95 -6.58
N GLN A 212 26.76 17.15 -6.99
CA GLN A 212 27.23 18.41 -7.56
C GLN A 212 26.50 18.72 -8.89
N GLY A 213 26.34 17.71 -9.75
CA GLY A 213 25.53 17.84 -10.97
C GLY A 213 24.10 18.29 -10.67
N LEU A 214 23.47 17.71 -9.66
CA LEU A 214 22.12 18.08 -9.22
C LEU A 214 22.07 19.51 -8.66
N ALA A 215 23.09 19.93 -7.91
CA ALA A 215 23.21 21.31 -7.41
C ALA A 215 23.35 22.35 -8.53
N ASN A 216 23.91 21.97 -9.67
CA ASN A 216 24.05 22.84 -10.83
C ASN A 216 22.81 22.88 -11.75
N VAL A 217 21.79 22.06 -11.49
CA VAL A 217 20.53 22.10 -12.24
C VAL A 217 19.78 23.39 -11.90
N SER A 218 19.50 24.19 -12.93
CA SER A 218 18.69 25.40 -12.84
C SER A 218 17.34 25.18 -13.53
N ASP A 219 16.26 25.55 -12.87
CA ASP A 219 14.91 25.58 -13.44
C ASP A 219 14.15 26.80 -12.87
N PRO A 220 14.28 27.97 -13.53
CA PRO A 220 13.64 29.21 -13.03
C PRO A 220 12.12 29.13 -12.93
N ALA A 221 11.47 28.20 -13.65
CA ALA A 221 10.03 27.96 -13.52
C ALA A 221 9.65 27.33 -12.17
N VAL A 222 10.64 26.72 -11.47
CA VAL A 222 10.43 26.09 -10.16
C VAL A 222 11.02 26.94 -9.04
N SER A 223 12.27 27.42 -9.20
CA SER A 223 12.94 28.26 -8.21
C SER A 223 14.21 28.90 -8.81
N ASP A 224 14.46 30.15 -8.45
CA ASP A 224 15.69 30.87 -8.79
C ASP A 224 16.84 30.57 -7.80
N THR A 225 16.60 29.79 -6.76
CA THR A 225 17.62 29.47 -5.74
C THR A 225 18.64 28.47 -6.30
N PRO A 226 19.94 28.79 -6.35
CA PRO A 226 20.96 27.86 -6.78
C PRO A 226 21.03 26.63 -5.85
N GLY A 227 21.22 25.45 -6.42
CA GLY A 227 21.36 24.21 -5.66
C GLY A 227 20.09 23.68 -5.01
N ILE A 228 18.92 24.24 -5.34
CA ILE A 228 17.64 23.91 -4.70
C ILE A 228 17.29 22.41 -4.77
N PHE A 229 17.61 21.74 -5.89
CA PHE A 229 17.34 20.31 -6.07
C PHE A 229 18.30 19.38 -5.31
N ALA A 230 19.45 19.90 -4.86
CA ALA A 230 20.36 19.21 -3.94
C ALA A 230 20.16 19.62 -2.48
N SER A 231 19.19 20.52 -2.21
CA SER A 231 18.93 21.01 -0.86
C SER A 231 18.14 20.01 0.00
N PHE A 232 18.20 20.22 1.32
CA PHE A 232 17.59 19.31 2.28
C PHE A 232 16.06 19.27 2.23
N PHE A 233 15.40 20.39 1.92
CA PHE A 233 13.93 20.50 1.88
C PHE A 233 13.34 20.65 0.47
N GLY A 234 14.20 20.86 -0.54
CA GLY A 234 13.75 21.07 -1.93
C GLY A 234 13.02 22.41 -2.14
N PRO A 235 12.46 22.61 -3.35
CA PRO A 235 11.82 23.88 -3.72
C PRO A 235 10.44 24.11 -3.08
N ASP A 236 9.75 23.05 -2.63
CA ASP A 236 8.39 23.13 -2.09
C ASP A 236 8.19 22.20 -0.89
N PRO A 237 8.66 22.61 0.31
CA PRO A 237 8.59 21.80 1.51
C PRO A 237 7.17 21.44 1.96
N PHE A 238 6.19 22.32 1.72
CA PHE A 238 4.80 22.08 2.11
C PHE A 238 4.17 20.93 1.32
N ASN A 239 4.26 20.98 0.00
CA ASN A 239 3.73 19.89 -0.82
C ASN A 239 4.52 18.58 -0.61
N LEU A 240 5.83 18.65 -0.37
CA LEU A 240 6.65 17.50 0.01
C LEU A 240 6.15 16.89 1.33
N LEU A 241 5.85 17.71 2.35
CA LEU A 241 5.27 17.23 3.61
C LEU A 241 3.93 16.51 3.38
N CYS A 242 3.06 17.03 2.51
CA CYS A 242 1.81 16.35 2.14
C CYS A 242 2.06 14.98 1.51
N VAL A 243 3.09 14.86 0.68
CA VAL A 243 3.52 13.54 0.12
C VAL A 243 3.97 12.61 1.23
N VAL A 244 4.84 13.08 2.14
CA VAL A 244 5.31 12.29 3.29
C VAL A 244 4.13 11.79 4.13
N ILE A 245 3.19 12.66 4.43
CA ILE A 245 2.01 12.32 5.25
C ILE A 245 1.14 11.29 4.54
N LEU A 246 0.75 11.56 3.29
CA LEU A 246 -0.09 10.65 2.53
C LEU A 246 0.54 9.26 2.45
N THR A 247 1.82 9.19 2.10
CA THR A 247 2.50 7.92 1.86
C THR A 247 2.87 7.19 3.16
N SER A 248 3.12 7.90 4.24
CA SER A 248 3.54 7.29 5.51
C SER A 248 2.35 6.99 6.42
N LEU A 249 1.59 8.02 6.79
CA LEU A 249 0.46 7.86 7.70
C LEU A 249 -0.71 7.10 7.05
N GLY A 250 -0.82 7.18 5.73
CA GLY A 250 -1.86 6.49 4.97
C GLY A 250 -1.89 4.98 5.21
N THR A 251 -0.74 4.33 5.40
CA THR A 251 -0.66 2.88 5.64
C THR A 251 -1.46 2.42 6.86
N TRP A 252 -1.69 3.28 7.85
CA TRP A 252 -2.40 2.95 9.08
C TRP A 252 -3.91 2.74 8.86
N GLY A 253 -4.47 3.32 7.80
CA GLY A 253 -5.89 3.18 7.44
C GLY A 253 -6.15 2.26 6.25
N LEU A 254 -5.10 1.68 5.65
CA LEU A 254 -5.28 0.81 4.49
C LEU A 254 -5.62 -0.63 4.90
N PRO A 255 -6.74 -1.18 4.41
CA PRO A 255 -7.22 -2.50 4.85
C PRO A 255 -6.22 -3.63 4.56
N GLN A 256 -5.54 -3.62 3.41
CA GLN A 256 -4.54 -4.62 3.05
C GLN A 256 -3.28 -4.55 3.94
N MET A 257 -2.95 -3.38 4.49
CA MET A 257 -1.82 -3.22 5.43
C MET A 257 -2.20 -3.74 6.81
N VAL A 258 -3.37 -3.35 7.30
CA VAL A 258 -3.92 -3.78 8.59
C VAL A 258 -4.13 -5.30 8.64
N GLN A 259 -4.52 -5.90 7.51
CA GLN A 259 -4.70 -7.36 7.39
C GLN A 259 -3.44 -8.16 7.76
N LYS A 260 -2.24 -7.59 7.56
CA LYS A 260 -0.98 -8.26 7.95
C LYS A 260 -0.90 -8.46 9.47
N PHE A 261 -1.39 -7.51 10.24
CA PHE A 261 -1.46 -7.65 11.71
C PHE A 261 -2.53 -8.67 12.16
N TYR A 262 -3.57 -8.93 11.34
CA TYR A 262 -4.54 -9.99 11.64
C TYR A 262 -3.94 -11.38 11.42
N ALA A 263 -3.05 -11.53 10.43
CA ALA A 263 -2.49 -12.80 9.99
C ALA A 263 -1.29 -13.27 10.82
N ILE A 264 -0.57 -12.37 11.52
CA ILE A 264 0.63 -12.70 12.28
C ILE A 264 0.35 -13.68 13.43
N ASP A 265 1.25 -14.61 13.67
CA ASP A 265 1.07 -15.75 14.56
C ASP A 265 0.96 -15.37 16.05
N ASN A 266 1.85 -14.50 16.55
CA ASN A 266 1.89 -14.14 17.98
C ASN A 266 2.44 -12.72 18.23
N GLU A 267 2.38 -12.28 19.50
CA GLU A 267 2.81 -10.93 19.89
C GLU A 267 4.33 -10.73 19.81
N ALA A 268 5.13 -11.77 20.10
CA ALA A 268 6.60 -11.69 20.03
C ALA A 268 7.05 -11.49 18.56
N SER A 269 6.33 -12.07 17.63
CA SER A 269 6.56 -11.90 16.19
C SER A 269 6.34 -10.45 15.72
N ILE A 270 5.49 -9.68 16.40
CA ILE A 270 5.28 -8.27 16.10
C ILE A 270 6.55 -7.46 16.35
N GLN A 271 7.25 -7.68 17.47
CA GLN A 271 8.49 -6.97 17.76
C GLN A 271 9.57 -7.25 16.71
N LYS A 272 9.74 -8.52 16.34
CA LYS A 272 10.68 -8.92 15.27
C LYS A 272 10.25 -8.32 13.93
N GLY A 273 8.97 -8.40 13.60
CA GLY A 273 8.39 -7.85 12.38
C GLY A 273 8.57 -6.34 12.27
N THR A 274 8.48 -5.61 13.38
CA THR A 274 8.72 -4.15 13.43
C THR A 274 10.12 -3.81 12.92
N VAL A 275 11.15 -4.48 13.43
CA VAL A 275 12.54 -4.20 13.02
C VAL A 275 12.77 -4.57 11.56
N ILE A 276 12.35 -5.78 11.16
CA ILE A 276 12.53 -6.27 9.78
C ILE A 276 11.82 -5.36 8.78
N SER A 277 10.56 -5.04 9.03
CA SER A 277 9.75 -4.19 8.16
C SER A 277 10.29 -2.77 8.05
N THR A 278 10.81 -2.21 9.15
CA THR A 278 11.40 -0.86 9.16
C THR A 278 12.69 -0.79 8.33
N ILE A 279 13.59 -1.77 8.49
CA ILE A 279 14.82 -1.84 7.69
C ILE A 279 14.47 -2.03 6.22
N PHE A 280 13.52 -2.92 5.92
CA PHE A 280 13.03 -3.12 4.56
C PHE A 280 12.51 -1.82 3.95
N ALA A 281 11.65 -1.09 4.67
CA ALA A 281 11.10 0.16 4.22
C ALA A 281 12.17 1.24 3.98
N LEU A 282 13.15 1.33 4.87
CA LEU A 282 14.25 2.29 4.73
C LEU A 282 15.08 2.03 3.46
N ILE A 283 15.41 0.78 3.18
CA ILE A 283 16.21 0.41 2.02
C ILE A 283 15.39 0.53 0.73
N VAL A 284 14.22 -0.05 0.69
CA VAL A 284 13.43 -0.14 -0.56
C VAL A 284 12.74 1.19 -0.86
N SER A 285 11.97 1.75 0.07
CA SER A 285 11.30 3.03 -0.14
C SER A 285 12.29 4.18 -0.17
N GLY A 286 13.17 4.24 0.83
CA GLY A 286 14.23 5.23 0.88
C GLY A 286 15.04 5.23 -0.41
N GLY A 287 15.43 4.04 -0.87
CA GLY A 287 16.15 3.85 -2.12
C GLY A 287 15.39 4.31 -3.36
N CYS A 288 14.09 4.02 -3.46
CA CYS A 288 13.28 4.45 -4.60
C CYS A 288 13.21 5.98 -4.72
N TYR A 289 12.88 6.68 -3.63
CA TYR A 289 12.79 8.15 -3.65
C TYR A 289 14.17 8.81 -3.81
N PHE A 290 15.21 8.21 -3.20
CA PHE A 290 16.59 8.64 -3.38
C PHE A 290 17.02 8.54 -4.85
N LEU A 291 16.75 7.41 -5.50
CA LEU A 291 17.02 7.22 -6.92
C LEU A 291 16.30 8.27 -7.78
N GLY A 292 15.00 8.46 -7.52
CA GLY A 292 14.18 9.45 -8.22
C GLY A 292 14.71 10.88 -8.08
N GLY A 293 15.32 11.21 -6.93
CA GLY A 293 15.93 12.52 -6.67
C GLY A 293 16.99 12.95 -7.67
N PHE A 294 17.61 12.00 -8.37
CA PHE A 294 18.57 12.26 -9.44
C PHE A 294 17.95 12.35 -10.84
N GLY A 295 16.62 12.28 -10.96
CA GLY A 295 15.92 12.31 -12.26
C GLY A 295 16.27 13.49 -13.13
N ARG A 296 16.49 14.67 -12.56
CA ARG A 296 16.87 15.89 -13.29
C ARG A 296 18.23 15.84 -13.97
N LEU A 297 19.12 14.92 -13.56
CA LEU A 297 20.40 14.69 -14.25
C LEU A 297 20.23 14.03 -15.62
N PHE A 298 19.00 13.68 -16.00
CA PHE A 298 18.64 13.07 -17.28
C PHE A 298 17.66 13.96 -18.07
N SER A 299 17.57 15.24 -17.73
CA SER A 299 16.63 16.19 -18.34
C SER A 299 16.83 16.39 -19.85
N ASP A 300 18.02 16.12 -20.36
CA ASP A 300 18.35 16.09 -21.79
C ASP A 300 17.63 14.96 -22.56
N GLN A 301 17.22 13.89 -21.85
CA GLN A 301 16.56 12.71 -22.43
C GLN A 301 15.07 12.62 -22.04
N ILE A 302 14.61 13.45 -21.11
CA ILE A 302 13.27 13.38 -20.52
C ILE A 302 12.47 14.62 -20.90
N ASP A 303 11.43 14.44 -21.71
CA ASP A 303 10.42 15.47 -21.96
C ASP A 303 9.16 15.16 -21.12
N VAL A 304 9.10 15.78 -19.93
CA VAL A 304 7.96 15.62 -19.02
C VAL A 304 6.67 16.24 -19.58
N LYS A 305 6.76 17.27 -20.44
CA LYS A 305 5.58 17.90 -21.04
C LYS A 305 4.93 17.00 -22.07
N ALA A 306 5.74 16.30 -22.87
CA ALA A 306 5.25 15.38 -23.90
C ALA A 306 4.87 14.01 -23.34
N ASN A 307 5.68 13.45 -22.41
CA ASN A 307 5.59 12.05 -21.99
C ASN A 307 5.05 11.85 -20.56
N GLY A 308 4.85 12.94 -19.82
CA GLY A 308 4.41 12.91 -18.42
C GLY A 308 5.49 12.47 -17.42
N PHE A 309 5.20 12.62 -16.15
CA PHE A 309 6.13 12.25 -15.06
C PHE A 309 6.42 10.75 -14.98
N ASP A 310 5.51 9.90 -15.43
CA ASP A 310 5.66 8.44 -15.38
C ASP A 310 6.73 7.91 -16.37
N SER A 311 7.24 8.77 -17.27
CA SER A 311 8.34 8.44 -18.17
C SER A 311 9.73 8.61 -17.55
N ILE A 312 9.85 9.31 -16.42
CA ILE A 312 11.14 9.71 -15.84
C ILE A 312 11.99 8.48 -15.49
N ILE A 313 11.48 7.59 -14.63
CA ILE A 313 12.23 6.42 -14.20
C ILE A 313 12.52 5.46 -15.35
N PRO A 314 11.57 5.08 -16.22
CA PRO A 314 11.88 4.27 -17.40
C PRO A 314 13.02 4.88 -18.26
N THR A 315 13.01 6.18 -18.50
CA THR A 315 14.05 6.86 -19.30
C THR A 315 15.40 6.87 -18.58
N MET A 316 15.45 7.15 -17.27
CA MET A 316 16.69 7.07 -16.48
C MET A 316 17.34 5.68 -16.56
N LEU A 317 16.54 4.63 -16.67
CA LEU A 317 17.00 3.24 -16.65
C LEU A 317 17.23 2.64 -18.04
N SER A 318 16.78 3.31 -19.10
CA SER A 318 16.85 2.79 -20.48
C SER A 318 18.28 2.56 -20.99
N ASN A 319 19.24 3.33 -20.49
CA ASN A 319 20.65 3.25 -20.86
C ASN A 319 21.49 2.28 -20.01
N LEU A 320 20.86 1.54 -19.09
CA LEU A 320 21.53 0.51 -18.29
C LEU A 320 21.87 -0.71 -19.16
N SER A 321 22.82 -1.51 -18.68
CA SER A 321 23.17 -2.76 -19.36
C SER A 321 21.96 -3.71 -19.44
N PRO A 322 21.89 -4.61 -20.44
CA PRO A 322 20.78 -5.54 -20.59
C PRO A 322 20.52 -6.40 -19.34
N ALA A 323 21.57 -6.75 -18.59
CA ALA A 323 21.44 -7.50 -17.33
C ALA A 323 20.79 -6.66 -16.24
N LEU A 324 21.16 -5.38 -16.12
CA LEU A 324 20.54 -4.46 -15.15
C LEU A 324 19.09 -4.14 -15.53
N ILE A 325 18.77 -3.98 -16.81
CA ILE A 325 17.37 -3.82 -17.25
C ILE A 325 16.56 -5.06 -16.88
N ALA A 326 17.10 -6.27 -17.04
CA ALA A 326 16.43 -7.48 -16.60
C ALA A 326 16.18 -7.51 -15.09
N LEU A 327 17.16 -7.08 -14.29
CA LEU A 327 17.02 -6.94 -12.84
C LEU A 327 15.93 -5.92 -12.46
N VAL A 328 15.90 -4.75 -13.13
CA VAL A 328 14.86 -3.72 -12.94
C VAL A 328 13.48 -4.28 -13.23
N VAL A 329 13.32 -5.01 -14.33
CA VAL A 329 12.04 -5.61 -14.70
C VAL A 329 11.54 -6.55 -13.60
N ILE A 330 12.41 -7.43 -13.08
CA ILE A 330 12.03 -8.37 -12.03
C ILE A 330 11.76 -7.65 -10.70
N LEU A 331 12.56 -6.63 -10.38
CA LEU A 331 12.35 -5.80 -9.20
C LEU A 331 10.94 -5.17 -9.21
N VAL A 332 10.57 -4.52 -10.31
CA VAL A 332 9.28 -3.82 -10.41
C VAL A 332 8.11 -4.80 -10.55
N LEU A 333 8.33 -5.94 -11.22
CA LEU A 333 7.38 -7.06 -11.19
C LEU A 333 7.14 -7.54 -9.77
N SER A 334 8.20 -7.83 -9.03
CA SER A 334 8.12 -8.29 -7.65
C SER A 334 7.35 -7.30 -6.78
N ALA A 335 7.70 -6.02 -6.87
CA ALA A 335 7.03 -4.96 -6.14
C ALA A 335 5.53 -4.83 -6.47
N SER A 336 5.17 -5.02 -7.74
CA SER A 336 3.78 -4.84 -8.17
C SER A 336 2.92 -6.05 -7.93
N MET A 337 3.46 -7.27 -8.17
CA MET A 337 2.70 -8.50 -8.00
C MET A 337 2.35 -8.76 -6.53
N SER A 338 3.24 -8.43 -5.59
CA SER A 338 2.98 -8.50 -4.14
C SER A 338 1.86 -7.55 -3.71
N THR A 339 1.92 -6.30 -4.20
CA THR A 339 0.87 -5.32 -3.91
C THR A 339 -0.46 -5.72 -4.53
N LEU A 340 -0.47 -6.12 -5.82
CA LEU A 340 -1.67 -6.56 -6.53
C LEU A 340 -2.37 -7.70 -5.80
N SER A 341 -1.64 -8.74 -5.38
CA SER A 341 -2.22 -9.87 -4.65
C SER A 341 -2.88 -9.45 -3.34
N SER A 342 -2.24 -8.54 -2.60
CA SER A 342 -2.78 -8.02 -1.34
C SER A 342 -4.06 -7.19 -1.55
N LEU A 343 -4.10 -6.31 -2.56
CA LEU A 343 -5.27 -5.51 -2.88
C LEU A 343 -6.45 -6.37 -3.33
N VAL A 344 -6.17 -7.34 -4.19
CA VAL A 344 -7.19 -8.23 -4.76
C VAL A 344 -7.80 -9.13 -3.68
N ILE A 345 -6.99 -9.70 -2.78
CA ILE A 345 -7.49 -10.50 -1.65
C ILE A 345 -8.31 -9.62 -0.70
N ALA A 346 -7.80 -8.46 -0.31
CA ALA A 346 -8.50 -7.56 0.61
C ALA A 346 -9.85 -7.10 0.03
N SER A 347 -9.91 -6.69 -1.24
CA SER A 347 -11.13 -6.26 -1.90
C SER A 347 -12.16 -7.38 -2.06
N SER A 348 -11.73 -8.54 -2.57
CA SER A 348 -12.62 -9.66 -2.86
C SER A 348 -13.15 -10.34 -1.60
N SER A 349 -12.30 -10.52 -0.57
CA SER A 349 -12.71 -11.07 0.71
C SER A 349 -13.71 -10.16 1.43
N THR A 350 -13.43 -8.87 1.46
CA THR A 350 -14.31 -7.86 2.06
C THR A 350 -15.69 -7.84 1.40
N LEU A 351 -15.76 -7.80 0.07
CA LEU A 351 -17.03 -7.81 -0.62
C LEU A 351 -17.80 -9.12 -0.43
N THR A 352 -17.11 -10.27 -0.41
CA THR A 352 -17.76 -11.56 -0.20
C THR A 352 -18.28 -11.71 1.23
N ILE A 353 -17.42 -11.50 2.22
CA ILE A 353 -17.69 -11.80 3.62
C ILE A 353 -18.60 -10.74 4.24
N ASP A 354 -18.34 -9.46 3.95
CA ASP A 354 -18.95 -8.35 4.67
C ASP A 354 -20.19 -7.78 3.98
N PHE A 355 -20.28 -7.95 2.65
CA PHE A 355 -21.42 -7.45 1.88
C PHE A 355 -22.35 -8.58 1.38
N LEU A 356 -21.82 -9.58 0.65
CA LEU A 356 -22.68 -10.59 0.01
C LEU A 356 -23.23 -11.59 1.02
N LYS A 357 -22.40 -12.14 1.90
CA LYS A 357 -22.79 -13.20 2.84
C LYS A 357 -23.96 -12.82 3.73
N ASP A 358 -23.90 -11.64 4.33
CA ASP A 358 -24.84 -11.26 5.36
C ASP A 358 -26.11 -10.59 4.81
N ASN A 359 -26.05 -10.04 3.58
CA ASN A 359 -27.16 -9.27 3.02
C ASN A 359 -27.92 -10.00 1.90
N PHE A 360 -27.23 -10.83 1.10
CA PHE A 360 -27.84 -11.44 -0.08
C PHE A 360 -27.90 -12.97 -0.02
N ILE A 361 -26.88 -13.62 0.55
CA ILE A 361 -26.77 -15.09 0.55
C ILE A 361 -26.62 -15.58 1.99
N LYS A 362 -27.74 -15.60 2.72
CA LYS A 362 -27.79 -16.12 4.08
C LYS A 362 -27.34 -17.60 4.13
N ASN A 363 -26.58 -17.99 5.15
CA ASN A 363 -26.07 -19.36 5.37
C ASN A 363 -25.09 -19.85 4.29
N MET A 364 -24.29 -18.97 3.73
CA MET A 364 -23.22 -19.32 2.79
C MET A 364 -22.18 -20.19 3.49
N SER A 365 -22.02 -21.46 3.04
CA SER A 365 -20.96 -22.36 3.55
C SER A 365 -19.58 -21.81 3.25
N GLU A 366 -18.55 -22.18 4.06
CA GLU A 366 -17.17 -21.70 3.86
C GLU A 366 -16.64 -22.00 2.46
N LYS A 367 -16.90 -23.18 1.92
CA LYS A 367 -16.53 -23.53 0.54
C LYS A 367 -17.14 -22.59 -0.50
N LYS A 368 -18.41 -22.22 -0.30
CA LYS A 368 -19.07 -21.23 -1.17
C LYS A 368 -18.47 -19.84 -0.99
N GLN A 369 -18.15 -19.42 0.23
CA GLN A 369 -17.48 -18.14 0.47
C GLN A 369 -16.13 -18.07 -0.26
N VAL A 370 -15.29 -19.08 -0.15
CA VAL A 370 -14.01 -19.15 -0.88
C VAL A 370 -14.22 -19.11 -2.40
N LEU A 371 -15.25 -19.81 -2.91
CA LEU A 371 -15.59 -19.75 -4.34
C LEU A 371 -15.99 -18.34 -4.78
N TYR A 372 -16.85 -17.66 -4.03
CA TYR A 372 -17.25 -16.28 -4.34
C TYR A 372 -16.07 -15.30 -4.22
N ILE A 373 -15.17 -15.46 -3.25
CA ILE A 373 -13.95 -14.68 -3.17
C ILE A 373 -13.13 -14.85 -4.47
N ARG A 374 -12.94 -16.07 -4.94
CA ARG A 374 -12.21 -16.37 -6.19
C ARG A 374 -12.87 -15.73 -7.43
N ILE A 375 -14.19 -15.77 -7.51
CA ILE A 375 -14.94 -15.11 -8.60
C ILE A 375 -14.72 -13.60 -8.53
N LEU A 376 -14.86 -13.00 -7.35
CA LEU A 376 -14.68 -11.57 -7.16
C LEU A 376 -13.23 -11.11 -7.36
N VAL A 377 -12.23 -11.98 -7.15
CA VAL A 377 -10.83 -11.74 -7.56
C VAL A 377 -10.78 -11.44 -9.06
N VAL A 378 -11.40 -12.28 -9.88
CA VAL A 378 -11.44 -12.08 -11.35
C VAL A 378 -12.17 -10.79 -11.72
N VAL A 379 -13.33 -10.57 -11.12
CA VAL A 379 -14.14 -9.37 -11.39
C VAL A 379 -13.39 -8.10 -11.02
N PHE A 380 -12.77 -8.06 -9.85
CA PHE A 380 -12.01 -6.90 -9.38
C PHE A 380 -10.80 -6.61 -10.29
N ILE A 381 -10.04 -7.65 -10.66
CA ILE A 381 -8.92 -7.55 -11.59
C ILE A 381 -9.39 -7.02 -12.94
N ALA A 382 -10.48 -7.55 -13.49
CA ALA A 382 -11.03 -7.12 -14.78
C ALA A 382 -11.44 -5.64 -14.77
N ILE A 383 -12.17 -5.20 -13.74
CA ILE A 383 -12.57 -3.79 -13.60
C ILE A 383 -11.35 -2.88 -13.52
N SER A 384 -10.35 -3.26 -12.72
CA SER A 384 -9.12 -2.48 -12.55
C SER A 384 -8.29 -2.40 -13.83
N ALA A 385 -8.21 -3.50 -14.59
CA ALA A 385 -7.52 -3.54 -15.87
C ALA A 385 -8.24 -2.69 -16.93
N ILE A 386 -9.56 -2.73 -16.97
CA ILE A 386 -10.37 -1.86 -17.86
C ILE A 386 -10.14 -0.39 -17.53
N LEU A 387 -10.15 -0.02 -16.25
CA LEU A 387 -9.85 1.35 -15.83
C LEU A 387 -8.45 1.78 -16.26
N ALA A 388 -7.45 0.92 -16.11
CA ALA A 388 -6.08 1.20 -16.56
C ALA A 388 -6.00 1.43 -18.09
N LEU A 389 -6.73 0.63 -18.88
CA LEU A 389 -6.82 0.78 -20.33
C LEU A 389 -7.51 2.09 -20.76
N ILE A 390 -8.60 2.46 -20.08
CA ILE A 390 -9.30 3.73 -20.34
C ILE A 390 -8.37 4.90 -20.05
N GLN A 391 -7.65 4.87 -18.94
CA GLN A 391 -6.73 5.94 -18.57
C GLN A 391 -5.57 6.11 -19.53
N TYR A 392 -5.01 5.03 -20.02
CA TYR A 392 -3.93 5.08 -21.02
C TYR A 392 -4.35 5.85 -22.28
N LYS A 393 -5.60 5.67 -22.71
CA LYS A 393 -6.15 6.35 -23.88
C LYS A 393 -6.50 7.82 -23.63
N SER A 394 -6.83 8.18 -22.40
CA SER A 394 -7.32 9.52 -22.04
C SER A 394 -6.23 10.51 -21.62
N SER A 395 -5.01 10.05 -21.35
CA SER A 395 -3.83 10.83 -20.87
C SER A 395 -4.10 11.79 -19.68
N VAL A 396 -5.21 11.63 -18.99
CA VAL A 396 -5.75 12.64 -18.03
C VAL A 396 -5.19 12.50 -16.62
N THR A 397 -4.67 11.33 -16.24
CA THR A 397 -4.30 11.11 -14.83
C THR A 397 -2.99 10.35 -14.68
N PHE A 398 -2.02 10.95 -13.96
CA PHE A 398 -0.74 10.33 -13.63
C PHE A 398 -0.93 9.22 -12.59
N ILE A 399 -0.04 8.23 -12.57
CA ILE A 399 -0.02 7.11 -11.61
C ILE A 399 -0.15 7.60 -10.16
N ALA A 400 0.64 8.61 -9.79
CA ALA A 400 0.64 9.16 -8.44
C ALA A 400 -0.70 9.77 -8.02
N GLN A 401 -1.47 10.34 -8.94
CA GLN A 401 -2.78 10.93 -8.65
C GLN A 401 -3.81 9.86 -8.33
N LEU A 402 -3.83 8.75 -9.06
CA LEU A 402 -4.74 7.62 -8.79
C LEU A 402 -4.53 7.01 -7.42
N MET A 403 -3.27 6.80 -7.06
CA MET A 403 -2.93 6.33 -5.73
C MET A 403 -3.33 7.36 -4.68
N GLY A 404 -3.10 8.67 -4.94
CA GLY A 404 -3.54 9.75 -4.04
C GLY A 404 -5.04 9.74 -3.78
N ILE A 405 -5.86 9.52 -4.81
CA ILE A 405 -7.31 9.39 -4.70
C ILE A 405 -7.68 8.19 -3.83
N SER A 406 -7.13 7.02 -4.13
CA SER A 406 -7.42 5.79 -3.40
C SER A 406 -7.01 5.90 -1.93
N TRP A 407 -5.76 6.29 -1.67
CA TRP A 407 -5.23 6.39 -0.31
C TRP A 407 -5.90 7.50 0.49
N GLY A 408 -6.20 8.64 -0.14
CA GLY A 408 -6.94 9.72 0.50
C GLY A 408 -8.32 9.29 0.96
N ALA A 409 -9.05 8.56 0.12
CA ALA A 409 -10.38 8.05 0.49
C ALA A 409 -10.31 6.96 1.55
N LEU A 410 -9.44 5.96 1.37
CA LEU A 410 -9.34 4.81 2.29
C LEU A 410 -8.74 5.21 3.64
N ALA A 411 -7.55 5.81 3.64
CA ALA A 411 -6.92 6.18 4.89
C ALA A 411 -7.62 7.35 5.58
N GLY A 412 -8.14 8.32 4.84
CA GLY A 412 -8.98 9.36 5.41
C GLY A 412 -10.24 8.80 6.10
N SER A 413 -10.87 7.78 5.50
CA SER A 413 -12.03 7.12 6.10
C SER A 413 -11.67 6.26 7.31
N PHE A 414 -10.58 5.47 7.26
CA PHE A 414 -10.36 4.40 8.22
C PHE A 414 -9.29 4.68 9.27
N LEU A 415 -8.27 5.51 8.99
CA LEU A 415 -7.15 5.77 9.89
C LEU A 415 -7.62 6.14 11.30
N ALA A 416 -8.37 7.23 11.41
CA ALA A 416 -8.79 7.76 12.70
C ALA A 416 -9.79 6.82 13.42
N PRO A 417 -10.89 6.36 12.78
CA PRO A 417 -11.81 5.42 13.41
C PRO A 417 -11.14 4.12 13.85
N PHE A 418 -10.27 3.56 13.02
CA PHE A 418 -9.59 2.31 13.33
C PHE A 418 -8.62 2.49 14.50
N MET A 419 -7.70 3.44 14.40
CA MET A 419 -6.71 3.70 15.44
C MET A 419 -7.39 4.03 16.79
N PHE A 420 -8.30 5.00 16.80
CA PHE A 420 -8.96 5.39 18.05
C PHE A 420 -9.83 4.28 18.64
N SER A 421 -10.46 3.43 17.83
CA SER A 421 -11.26 2.31 18.33
C SER A 421 -10.44 1.22 19.02
N LEU A 422 -9.15 1.11 18.72
CA LEU A 422 -8.22 0.21 19.40
C LEU A 422 -7.79 0.73 20.79
N TYR A 423 -7.81 2.05 20.98
CA TYR A 423 -7.28 2.70 22.19
C TYR A 423 -8.33 3.31 23.10
N SER A 424 -9.48 3.70 22.57
CA SER A 424 -10.50 4.43 23.31
C SER A 424 -11.84 3.72 23.31
N LYS A 425 -12.40 3.57 24.52
CA LYS A 425 -13.76 3.08 24.72
C LYS A 425 -14.84 4.10 24.30
N LYS A 426 -14.45 5.35 24.03
CA LYS A 426 -15.38 6.49 23.82
C LYS A 426 -15.75 6.71 22.33
N VAL A 427 -15.11 6.06 21.39
CA VAL A 427 -15.38 6.22 19.96
C VAL A 427 -16.79 5.76 19.63
N SER A 428 -17.57 6.63 18.98
CA SER A 428 -18.97 6.39 18.63
C SER A 428 -19.14 5.84 17.19
N LYS A 429 -20.26 5.18 16.91
CA LYS A 429 -20.64 4.79 15.54
C LYS A 429 -20.74 5.98 14.60
N ALA A 430 -21.27 7.08 15.11
CA ALA A 430 -21.47 8.31 14.34
C ALA A 430 -20.12 8.92 13.92
N SER A 431 -19.09 8.84 14.76
CA SER A 431 -17.75 9.31 14.41
C SER A 431 -17.11 8.50 13.28
N CYS A 432 -17.34 7.18 13.27
CA CYS A 432 -16.88 6.34 12.15
C CYS A 432 -17.57 6.75 10.85
N TRP A 433 -18.91 6.91 10.85
CA TRP A 433 -19.64 7.38 9.68
C TRP A 433 -19.22 8.77 9.21
N ALA A 434 -18.97 9.69 10.16
CA ALA A 434 -18.51 11.04 9.82
C ALA A 434 -17.18 11.00 9.06
N CYS A 435 -16.19 10.20 9.52
CA CYS A 435 -14.93 10.02 8.82
C CYS A 435 -15.11 9.34 7.46
N PHE A 436 -15.92 8.29 7.38
CA PHE A 436 -16.18 7.54 6.14
C PHE A 436 -16.80 8.43 5.06
N LEU A 437 -17.85 9.16 5.41
CA LEU A 437 -18.56 10.02 4.47
C LEU A 437 -17.72 11.25 4.11
N PHE A 438 -17.12 11.91 5.09
CA PHE A 438 -16.30 13.10 4.85
C PHE A 438 -15.19 12.80 3.85
N SER A 439 -14.38 11.77 4.10
CA SER A 439 -13.22 11.48 3.26
C SER A 439 -13.62 10.96 1.88
N SER A 440 -14.63 10.08 1.81
CA SER A 440 -15.11 9.56 0.53
C SER A 440 -15.72 10.67 -0.33
N ILE A 441 -16.57 11.52 0.24
CA ILE A 441 -17.18 12.65 -0.47
C ILE A 441 -16.14 13.67 -0.89
N LEU A 442 -15.19 14.01 0.00
CA LEU A 442 -14.12 14.96 -0.29
C LEU A 442 -13.28 14.49 -1.50
N MET A 443 -12.89 13.22 -1.51
CA MET A 443 -12.08 12.68 -2.61
C MET A 443 -12.87 12.54 -3.91
N LEU A 444 -14.15 12.17 -3.86
CA LEU A 444 -15.03 12.19 -5.04
C LEU A 444 -15.23 13.61 -5.56
N ALA A 445 -15.46 14.57 -4.67
CA ALA A 445 -15.58 15.98 -5.06
C ALA A 445 -14.27 16.50 -5.69
N ASN A 446 -13.11 16.10 -5.19
CA ASN A 446 -11.82 16.44 -5.80
C ASN A 446 -11.66 15.86 -7.21
N ILE A 447 -12.22 14.67 -7.49
CA ILE A 447 -12.19 14.09 -8.84
C ILE A 447 -13.05 14.90 -9.80
N PHE A 448 -14.30 15.18 -9.44
CA PHE A 448 -15.30 15.75 -10.35
C PHE A 448 -15.32 17.27 -10.38
N PHE A 449 -14.95 17.94 -9.29
CA PHE A 449 -15.06 19.39 -9.11
C PHE A 449 -13.72 20.03 -8.73
N ARG A 450 -12.62 19.48 -9.21
CA ARG A 450 -11.24 19.91 -8.85
C ARG A 450 -11.01 21.42 -8.94
N ALA A 451 -11.52 22.07 -9.99
CA ALA A 451 -11.34 23.50 -10.20
C ALA A 451 -12.00 24.38 -9.12
N GLY A 452 -12.99 23.88 -8.40
CA GLY A 452 -13.64 24.57 -7.29
C GLY A 452 -12.88 24.51 -5.97
N PHE A 453 -11.81 23.72 -5.90
CA PHE A 453 -10.99 23.63 -4.69
C PHE A 453 -9.92 24.72 -4.64
N PRO A 454 -9.49 25.15 -3.45
CA PRO A 454 -8.28 25.96 -3.29
C PRO A 454 -7.10 25.28 -3.99
N THR A 455 -6.19 26.05 -4.58
CA THR A 455 -5.11 25.55 -5.43
C THR A 455 -4.29 24.42 -4.78
N TRP A 456 -4.00 24.55 -3.49
CA TRP A 456 -3.23 23.55 -2.76
C TRP A 456 -4.00 22.22 -2.52
N LEU A 457 -5.34 22.25 -2.51
CA LEU A 457 -6.21 21.06 -2.38
C LEU A 457 -6.60 20.43 -3.73
N GLN A 458 -6.29 21.06 -4.85
CA GLN A 458 -6.57 20.49 -6.17
C GLN A 458 -5.76 19.21 -6.43
N SER A 459 -4.57 19.11 -5.81
CA SER A 459 -3.79 17.87 -5.85
C SER A 459 -4.49 16.77 -5.04
N PRO A 460 -4.79 15.60 -5.61
CA PRO A 460 -5.33 14.47 -4.86
C PRO A 460 -4.44 14.02 -3.70
N ILE A 461 -3.14 14.26 -3.79
CA ILE A 461 -2.16 13.95 -2.74
C ILE A 461 -2.37 14.84 -1.52
N ASN A 462 -2.45 16.16 -1.74
CA ASN A 462 -2.69 17.13 -0.68
C ASN A 462 -4.10 16.98 -0.10
N CYS A 463 -5.09 16.74 -0.95
CA CYS A 463 -6.47 16.48 -0.55
C CYS A 463 -6.56 15.21 0.31
N GLY A 464 -5.83 14.15 -0.04
CA GLY A 464 -5.74 12.93 0.75
C GLY A 464 -5.06 13.13 2.10
N ALA A 465 -3.93 13.86 2.14
CA ALA A 465 -3.28 14.21 3.40
C ALA A 465 -4.21 15.03 4.29
N PHE A 466 -4.93 16.01 3.72
CA PHE A 466 -5.93 16.79 4.44
C PHE A 466 -7.07 15.92 4.98
N ALA A 467 -7.59 14.97 4.17
CA ALA A 467 -8.64 14.03 4.59
C ALA A 467 -8.22 13.24 5.83
N MET A 468 -6.98 12.76 5.89
CA MET A 468 -6.45 12.02 7.04
C MET A 468 -6.39 12.89 8.30
N PHE A 469 -5.85 14.10 8.21
CA PHE A 469 -5.80 15.01 9.35
C PHE A 469 -7.19 15.45 9.81
N ALA A 470 -8.06 15.78 8.87
CA ALA A 470 -9.45 16.12 9.20
C ALA A 470 -10.13 14.95 9.92
N GLY A 471 -9.93 13.72 9.47
CA GLY A 471 -10.44 12.52 10.14
C GLY A 471 -9.94 12.38 11.58
N MET A 472 -8.66 12.70 11.85
CA MET A 472 -8.09 12.67 13.20
C MET A 472 -8.75 13.68 14.14
N ILE A 473 -9.33 14.76 13.61
CA ILE A 473 -10.08 15.78 14.37
C ILE A 473 -11.56 15.40 14.42
N ILE A 474 -12.18 15.06 13.29
CA ILE A 474 -13.60 14.72 13.16
C ILE A 474 -13.96 13.55 14.07
N GLY A 475 -13.14 12.50 14.07
CA GLY A 475 -13.39 11.29 14.87
C GLY A 475 -13.63 11.59 16.35
N PRO A 476 -12.67 12.18 17.09
CA PRO A 476 -12.85 12.57 18.48
C PRO A 476 -13.96 13.61 18.69
N VAL A 477 -14.01 14.67 17.88
CA VAL A 477 -15.00 15.73 18.01
C VAL A 477 -16.41 15.19 17.91
N VAL A 478 -16.74 14.41 16.87
CA VAL A 478 -18.06 13.82 16.71
C VAL A 478 -18.37 12.84 17.84
N SER A 479 -17.39 12.11 18.34
CA SER A 479 -17.57 11.20 19.48
C SER A 479 -17.94 11.92 20.78
N LEU A 480 -17.53 13.19 20.96
CA LEU A 480 -17.89 13.99 22.13
C LEU A 480 -19.37 14.41 22.11
N PHE A 481 -19.92 14.68 20.94
CA PHE A 481 -21.28 15.22 20.76
C PHE A 481 -22.33 14.17 20.39
N THR A 482 -21.95 12.89 20.28
CA THR A 482 -22.86 11.80 19.88
C THR A 482 -23.06 10.79 21.00
N PRO A 483 -24.15 10.00 20.96
CA PRO A 483 -24.43 9.01 21.98
C PRO A 483 -23.25 8.09 22.23
N LYS A 484 -22.96 7.83 23.50
CA LYS A 484 -21.90 6.90 23.91
C LYS A 484 -22.19 5.50 23.37
N PRO A 485 -21.16 4.75 23.00
CA PRO A 485 -21.35 3.36 22.58
C PRO A 485 -21.90 2.50 23.72
N ASN A 486 -22.55 1.39 23.38
CA ASN A 486 -23.05 0.43 24.37
C ASN A 486 -21.89 -0.06 25.25
N LYS A 487 -22.02 0.12 26.57
CA LYS A 487 -20.98 -0.17 27.56
C LYS A 487 -20.60 -1.65 27.55
N GLU A 488 -21.58 -2.56 27.56
CA GLU A 488 -21.33 -4.01 27.60
C GLU A 488 -20.55 -4.48 26.36
N LEU A 489 -20.95 -4.01 25.17
CA LEU A 489 -20.25 -4.32 23.92
C LEU A 489 -18.81 -3.81 23.93
N VAL A 490 -18.60 -2.58 24.43
CA VAL A 490 -17.27 -1.99 24.51
C VAL A 490 -16.39 -2.70 25.51
N ASP A 491 -16.91 -2.97 26.71
CA ASP A 491 -16.16 -3.65 27.76
C ASP A 491 -15.81 -5.09 27.33
N SER A 492 -16.74 -5.80 26.70
CA SER A 492 -16.46 -7.11 26.08
C SER A 492 -15.35 -7.03 25.04
N ALA A 493 -15.37 -6.04 24.15
CA ALA A 493 -14.33 -5.88 23.13
C ALA A 493 -12.95 -5.57 23.73
N PHE A 494 -12.89 -4.78 24.82
CA PHE A 494 -11.64 -4.40 25.47
C PHE A 494 -11.14 -5.43 26.52
N ALA A 495 -11.95 -6.40 26.90
CA ALA A 495 -11.54 -7.47 27.81
C ALA A 495 -10.31 -8.24 27.33
N CYS A 496 -10.07 -8.27 26.01
CA CYS A 496 -8.87 -8.89 25.45
C CYS A 496 -7.54 -8.25 25.87
N TYR A 497 -7.56 -7.02 26.37
CA TYR A 497 -6.36 -6.33 26.87
C TYR A 497 -6.16 -6.48 28.38
N GLU A 498 -7.16 -6.96 29.11
CA GLU A 498 -7.14 -7.24 30.54
C GLU A 498 -6.59 -8.66 30.75
N LYS A 499 -5.28 -8.86 30.49
CA LYS A 499 -4.62 -10.11 30.89
C LYS A 499 -4.35 -10.03 32.38
N GLU A 500 -5.01 -10.86 33.19
CA GLU A 500 -4.53 -11.23 34.52
C GLU A 500 -3.18 -11.93 34.32
N THR A 501 -2.11 -11.27 34.69
CA THR A 501 -0.79 -11.90 34.80
C THR A 501 -0.86 -12.67 36.12
N GLU A 502 -1.19 -13.95 36.09
CA GLU A 502 -0.85 -14.86 37.17
C GLU A 502 0.68 -14.85 37.27
N VAL A 503 1.20 -14.03 38.16
CA VAL A 503 2.61 -14.13 38.57
C VAL A 503 2.65 -15.38 39.42
N PRO A 504 3.33 -16.47 39.02
CA PRO A 504 3.50 -17.60 39.88
C PRO A 504 4.15 -17.06 41.15
N GLN A 505 3.46 -17.16 42.31
CA GLN A 505 4.09 -16.87 43.57
C GLN A 505 5.36 -17.73 43.63
N LYS A 506 6.52 -17.10 43.63
CA LYS A 506 7.74 -17.80 44.00
C LYS A 506 7.47 -18.36 45.38
N THR A 507 7.25 -19.66 45.46
CA THR A 507 7.35 -20.38 46.73
C THR A 507 8.66 -19.95 47.35
N ALA A 508 8.53 -19.43 48.59
CA ALA A 508 9.62 -18.84 49.32
C ALA A 508 10.89 -19.69 49.19
N LEU A 509 11.99 -19.07 48.89
CA LEU A 509 13.30 -19.65 49.02
C LEU A 509 13.48 -20.14 50.47
N GLY A 510 13.49 -21.42 50.66
CA GLY A 510 13.85 -21.99 51.93
C GLY A 510 12.79 -22.94 52.50
N LYS A 511 12.81 -24.15 52.03
CA LYS A 511 12.99 -25.31 52.92
C LYS A 511 13.62 -26.42 52.09
#